data_e4bb966768890d414c0f8ca162b63c1a
#
_entry.id   e4bb966768890d414c0f8ca162b63c1a
#
_cell.length_a   1.000
_cell.length_b   1.000
_cell.length_c   1.000
_cell.angle_alpha   90.00
_cell.angle_beta   90.00
_cell.angle_gamma   90.00
#
_symmetry.space_group_name_H-M   'P 1'
#
loop_
_entity.id
_entity.type
_entity.pdbx_description
1 polymer ?
#
loop_
_entity_poly.entity_id
_entity_poly.type
_entity_poly.pdbx_seq_one_letter_code
_entity_poly.pdbx_strand_id
1 'polypeptide(L)'
;FYVETSHPPHINDASIEELSEFMLKELEEGIEQTNIKAGIIGEIGTSTTITKNEEKVLRAAARCHKKGNYPISIHLSNMKGRDGLNVIKILDSEGANLNKVVLCHMDLALDDYDYQIDLAKTGVFIEYDSFGMEFTIDSRGFAFYRDADKIVFLKKLIDDGFVDKLLVSQDICFKICLKKYGGQGYDHLLRNIFPLYDQYKSIDLKEKLLIQNPNHWLFD
;
A
#
# COMPACT_ATOMS: atom_id res chain seq x y z
N PHE A 1 -1.47 12.91 -1.63
CA PHE A 1 -2.80 13.29 -1.10
C PHE A 1 -3.37 12.12 -0.31
N TYR A 2 -3.33 12.22 1.02
CA TYR A 2 -3.80 11.20 1.96
C TYR A 2 -5.34 11.24 2.07
N VAL A 3 -5.94 10.88 3.21
CA VAL A 3 -7.40 10.92 3.42
C VAL A 3 -7.93 12.36 3.41
N GLU A 4 -9.20 12.57 3.04
CA GLU A 4 -9.81 13.89 2.82
C GLU A 4 -9.59 14.86 3.97
N THR A 5 -9.65 14.40 5.22
CA THR A 5 -9.45 15.25 6.40
C THR A 5 -8.07 15.90 6.46
N SER A 6 -7.11 15.41 5.71
CA SER A 6 -5.73 15.93 5.58
C SER A 6 -5.47 16.63 4.25
N HIS A 7 -6.46 16.69 3.36
CA HIS A 7 -6.29 17.32 2.06
C HIS A 7 -6.01 18.82 2.20
N PRO A 8 -5.05 19.35 1.44
CA PRO A 8 -4.89 20.80 1.31
C PRO A 8 -6.15 21.45 0.73
N PRO A 9 -6.50 22.67 1.12
CA PRO A 9 -7.76 23.32 0.69
C PRO A 9 -7.95 23.39 -0.84
N HIS A 10 -6.88 23.51 -1.61
CA HIS A 10 -6.94 23.61 -3.07
C HIS A 10 -7.51 22.36 -3.76
N ILE A 11 -7.49 21.19 -3.09
CA ILE A 11 -8.10 19.97 -3.63
C ILE A 11 -9.61 20.16 -3.88
N ASN A 12 -10.30 20.97 -3.09
CA ASN A 12 -11.73 21.20 -3.26
C ASN A 12 -12.06 21.78 -4.64
N ASP A 13 -11.26 22.71 -5.10
CA ASP A 13 -11.52 23.51 -6.33
C ASP A 13 -10.77 22.96 -7.53
N ALA A 14 -9.68 22.22 -7.35
CA ALA A 14 -8.88 21.67 -8.43
C ALA A 14 -9.66 20.61 -9.22
N SER A 15 -9.48 20.64 -10.54
CA SER A 15 -9.94 19.60 -11.45
C SER A 15 -9.07 18.35 -11.35
N ILE A 16 -9.56 17.23 -11.87
CA ILE A 16 -8.79 15.97 -11.97
C ILE A 16 -7.52 16.19 -12.81
N GLU A 17 -7.61 16.98 -13.87
CA GLU A 17 -6.49 17.24 -14.78
C GLU A 17 -5.38 18.05 -14.08
N GLU A 18 -5.75 19.13 -13.39
CA GLU A 18 -4.80 19.94 -12.62
C GLU A 18 -4.08 19.12 -11.56
N LEU A 19 -4.79 18.23 -10.84
CA LEU A 19 -4.17 17.33 -9.86
C LEU A 19 -3.25 16.30 -10.52
N SER A 20 -3.63 15.76 -11.67
CA SER A 20 -2.80 14.84 -12.46
C SER A 20 -1.52 15.53 -12.95
N GLU A 21 -1.61 16.76 -13.44
CA GLU A 21 -0.45 17.54 -13.88
C GLU A 21 0.47 17.93 -12.73
N PHE A 22 -0.11 18.25 -11.56
CA PHE A 22 0.67 18.51 -10.36
C PHE A 22 1.54 17.29 -9.98
N MET A 23 0.93 16.07 -9.92
CA MET A 23 1.66 14.84 -9.63
C MET A 23 2.73 14.56 -10.69
N LEU A 24 2.39 14.74 -11.97
CA LEU A 24 3.31 14.50 -13.08
C LEU A 24 4.53 15.43 -13.00
N LYS A 25 4.33 16.68 -12.65
CA LYS A 25 5.42 17.64 -12.47
C LYS A 25 6.41 17.19 -11.40
N GLU A 26 5.94 16.69 -10.27
CA GLU A 26 6.82 16.17 -9.21
C GLU A 26 7.60 14.92 -9.64
N LEU A 27 7.02 14.09 -10.52
CA LEU A 27 7.68 12.91 -11.09
C LEU A 27 8.72 13.27 -12.17
N GLU A 28 8.44 14.26 -13.00
CA GLU A 28 9.27 14.56 -14.18
C GLU A 28 10.24 15.73 -13.99
N GLU A 29 9.84 16.76 -13.26
CA GLU A 29 10.65 17.97 -13.09
C GLU A 29 11.30 18.04 -11.70
N GLY A 30 10.56 17.74 -10.64
CA GLY A 30 11.01 17.74 -9.25
C GLY A 30 10.00 18.33 -8.29
N ILE A 31 10.18 18.02 -7.03
CA ILE A 31 9.30 18.45 -5.93
C ILE A 31 9.63 19.92 -5.59
N GLU A 32 8.60 20.79 -5.63
CA GLU A 32 8.72 22.24 -5.40
C GLU A 32 9.79 22.89 -6.28
N GLN A 33 10.84 23.46 -5.68
CA GLN A 33 11.97 24.14 -6.37
C GLN A 33 13.25 23.31 -6.34
N THR A 34 13.12 22.00 -6.10
CA THR A 34 14.26 21.07 -6.05
C THR A 34 14.40 20.29 -7.35
N ASN A 35 15.56 19.66 -7.56
CA ASN A 35 15.78 18.68 -8.63
C ASN A 35 15.46 17.24 -8.16
N ILE A 36 14.85 17.07 -6.98
CA ILE A 36 14.53 15.76 -6.42
C ILE A 36 13.16 15.35 -6.97
N LYS A 37 13.13 14.29 -7.76
CA LYS A 37 11.90 13.75 -8.37
C LYS A 37 11.24 12.74 -7.46
N ALA A 38 9.90 12.71 -7.48
CA ALA A 38 9.15 11.62 -6.90
C ALA A 38 9.41 10.32 -7.67
N GLY A 39 9.41 9.16 -6.99
CA GLY A 39 9.59 7.85 -7.62
C GLY A 39 8.29 7.08 -7.80
N ILE A 40 7.24 7.44 -7.05
CA ILE A 40 5.93 6.80 -7.06
C ILE A 40 4.83 7.83 -6.91
N ILE A 41 3.60 7.47 -7.31
CA ILE A 41 2.38 8.24 -7.02
C ILE A 41 1.81 7.69 -5.70
N GLY A 42 1.95 8.43 -4.62
CA GLY A 42 1.41 7.96 -3.33
C GLY A 42 2.21 8.45 -2.12
N GLU A 43 1.74 8.12 -0.99
CA GLU A 43 0.57 7.27 -0.72
C GLU A 43 -0.74 8.05 -0.99
N ILE A 44 -1.64 7.53 -1.83
CA ILE A 44 -2.98 8.10 -2.05
C ILE A 44 -3.93 7.45 -1.04
N GLY A 45 -4.53 8.27 -0.18
CA GLY A 45 -5.36 7.79 0.91
C GLY A 45 -6.84 7.68 0.57
N THR A 46 -7.49 6.67 1.15
CA THR A 46 -8.95 6.54 1.14
C THR A 46 -9.50 6.33 2.54
N SER A 47 -10.61 6.98 2.82
CA SER A 47 -11.42 6.75 4.02
C SER A 47 -12.21 5.45 3.90
N THR A 48 -12.82 4.96 5.00
CA THR A 48 -13.69 3.75 4.99
C THR A 48 -14.81 3.85 3.96
N THR A 49 -15.30 5.03 3.68
CA THR A 49 -16.18 5.33 2.55
C THR A 49 -15.47 6.39 1.70
N ILE A 50 -15.16 6.05 0.45
CA ILE A 50 -14.45 6.93 -0.48
C ILE A 50 -15.28 8.22 -0.67
N THR A 51 -14.69 9.36 -0.37
CA THR A 51 -15.33 10.66 -0.54
C THR A 51 -15.21 11.16 -1.98
N LYS A 52 -15.94 12.22 -2.32
CA LYS A 52 -15.85 12.82 -3.67
C LYS A 52 -14.45 13.35 -3.98
N ASN A 53 -13.77 13.92 -3.00
CA ASN A 53 -12.40 14.43 -3.17
C ASN A 53 -11.38 13.30 -3.26
N GLU A 54 -11.55 12.22 -2.49
CA GLU A 54 -10.70 11.03 -2.58
C GLU A 54 -10.89 10.34 -3.95
N GLU A 55 -12.13 10.20 -4.44
CA GLU A 55 -12.37 9.69 -5.80
C GLU A 55 -11.73 10.60 -6.86
N LYS A 56 -11.81 11.92 -6.73
CA LYS A 56 -11.16 12.88 -7.62
C LYS A 56 -9.65 12.66 -7.66
N VAL A 57 -9.01 12.49 -6.49
CA VAL A 57 -7.57 12.24 -6.38
C VAL A 57 -7.18 10.88 -6.96
N LEU A 58 -7.96 9.82 -6.73
CA LEU A 58 -7.74 8.50 -7.34
C LEU A 58 -7.76 8.57 -8.86
N ARG A 59 -8.74 9.28 -9.45
CA ARG A 59 -8.83 9.49 -10.90
C ARG A 59 -7.63 10.29 -11.43
N ALA A 60 -7.21 11.32 -10.71
CA ALA A 60 -6.03 12.10 -11.07
C ALA A 60 -4.75 11.26 -11.03
N ALA A 61 -4.58 10.42 -10.00
CA ALA A 61 -3.47 9.49 -9.88
C ALA A 61 -3.43 8.49 -11.05
N ALA A 62 -4.58 7.93 -11.44
CA ALA A 62 -4.68 7.03 -12.58
C ALA A 62 -4.31 7.73 -13.91
N ARG A 63 -4.75 8.98 -14.12
CA ARG A 63 -4.38 9.76 -15.32
C ARG A 63 -2.90 10.09 -15.34
N CYS A 64 -2.32 10.47 -14.21
CA CYS A 64 -0.89 10.70 -14.07
C CYS A 64 -0.10 9.43 -14.37
N HIS A 65 -0.49 8.30 -13.76
CA HIS A 65 0.10 6.98 -14.01
C HIS A 65 0.21 6.65 -15.51
N LYS A 66 -0.86 6.87 -16.28
CA LYS A 66 -0.90 6.57 -17.73
C LYS A 66 0.14 7.34 -18.55
N LYS A 67 0.64 8.48 -18.09
CA LYS A 67 1.62 9.29 -18.82
C LYS A 67 3.02 8.69 -18.81
N GLY A 68 3.37 7.89 -17.81
CA GLY A 68 4.70 7.27 -17.71
C GLY A 68 4.72 5.89 -17.05
N ASN A 69 3.56 5.24 -16.88
CA ASN A 69 3.43 3.96 -16.18
C ASN A 69 4.00 3.99 -14.75
N TYR A 70 3.91 5.15 -14.08
CA TYR A 70 4.43 5.34 -12.73
C TYR A 70 3.69 4.46 -11.70
N PRO A 71 4.39 3.79 -10.77
CA PRO A 71 3.73 2.97 -9.76
C PRO A 71 2.83 3.80 -8.85
N ILE A 72 1.72 3.20 -8.41
CA ILE A 72 0.74 3.82 -7.51
C ILE A 72 0.72 3.06 -6.20
N SER A 73 0.80 3.77 -5.08
CA SER A 73 0.61 3.25 -3.72
C SER A 73 -0.67 3.82 -3.12
N ILE A 74 -1.56 2.92 -2.66
CA ILE A 74 -2.88 3.28 -2.13
C ILE A 74 -2.99 2.88 -0.66
N HIS A 75 -3.17 3.87 0.21
CA HIS A 75 -3.60 3.64 1.59
C HIS A 75 -5.08 3.26 1.63
N LEU A 76 -5.40 2.11 2.17
CA LEU A 76 -6.77 1.68 2.42
C LEU A 76 -7.11 1.76 3.90
N SER A 77 -8.26 2.34 4.22
CA SER A 77 -8.82 2.25 5.56
C SER A 77 -9.52 0.91 5.76
N ASN A 78 -8.74 -0.17 5.91
CA ASN A 78 -9.25 -1.56 5.97
C ASN A 78 -9.92 -1.95 7.30
N MET A 79 -10.26 -1.00 8.15
CA MET A 79 -10.89 -1.30 9.45
C MET A 79 -12.32 -1.84 9.34
N LYS A 80 -13.02 -1.57 8.23
CA LYS A 80 -14.37 -2.09 7.92
C LYS A 80 -14.64 -1.95 6.42
N GLY A 81 -15.19 -3.01 5.81
CA GLY A 81 -15.64 -2.96 4.42
C GLY A 81 -14.59 -3.45 3.41
N ARG A 82 -14.98 -3.45 2.14
CA ARG A 82 -14.18 -3.94 1.00
C ARG A 82 -13.90 -2.83 -0.01
N ASP A 83 -13.52 -1.65 0.47
CA ASP A 83 -13.38 -0.45 -0.38
C ASP A 83 -12.28 -0.54 -1.43
N GLY A 84 -11.28 -1.40 -1.24
CA GLY A 84 -10.27 -1.68 -2.27
C GLY A 84 -10.85 -2.11 -3.62
N LEU A 85 -11.97 -2.86 -3.63
CA LEU A 85 -12.65 -3.21 -4.88
C LEU A 85 -13.24 -1.97 -5.61
N ASN A 86 -13.69 -0.97 -4.86
CA ASN A 86 -14.15 0.30 -5.42
C ASN A 86 -12.97 1.15 -5.92
N VAL A 87 -11.87 1.18 -5.18
CA VAL A 87 -10.62 1.82 -5.61
C VAL A 87 -10.16 1.24 -6.95
N ILE A 88 -10.10 -0.10 -7.06
CA ILE A 88 -9.71 -0.77 -8.32
C ILE A 88 -10.64 -0.38 -9.46
N LYS A 89 -11.96 -0.38 -9.26
CA LYS A 89 -12.93 0.04 -10.29
C LYS A 89 -12.68 1.48 -10.75
N ILE A 90 -12.37 2.40 -9.84
CA ILE A 90 -12.07 3.79 -10.18
C ILE A 90 -10.78 3.85 -11.02
N LEU A 91 -9.69 3.22 -10.58
CA LEU A 91 -8.42 3.22 -11.28
C LEU A 91 -8.53 2.57 -12.66
N ASP A 92 -9.18 1.41 -12.76
CA ASP A 92 -9.40 0.68 -14.00
C ASP A 92 -10.26 1.48 -14.99
N SER A 93 -11.31 2.17 -14.51
CA SER A 93 -12.17 3.04 -15.34
C SER A 93 -11.41 4.18 -16.01
N GLU A 94 -10.32 4.65 -15.41
CA GLU A 94 -9.39 5.64 -15.99
C GLU A 94 -8.27 4.97 -16.83
N GLY A 95 -8.23 3.63 -16.87
CA GLY A 95 -7.29 2.84 -17.67
C GLY A 95 -5.90 2.68 -17.02
N ALA A 96 -5.83 2.64 -15.70
CA ALA A 96 -4.58 2.35 -15.00
C ALA A 96 -4.15 0.89 -15.20
N ASN A 97 -2.85 0.65 -15.30
CA ASN A 97 -2.27 -0.68 -15.27
C ASN A 97 -2.25 -1.20 -13.82
N LEU A 98 -3.19 -2.09 -13.49
CA LEU A 98 -3.34 -2.61 -12.13
C LEU A 98 -2.11 -3.37 -11.63
N ASN A 99 -1.25 -3.88 -12.51
CA ASN A 99 0.03 -4.50 -12.12
C ASN A 99 1.05 -3.49 -11.56
N LYS A 100 0.77 -2.20 -11.63
CA LYS A 100 1.58 -1.11 -11.06
C LYS A 100 0.93 -0.46 -9.84
N VAL A 101 -0.12 -1.08 -9.31
CA VAL A 101 -0.85 -0.60 -8.13
C VAL A 101 -0.58 -1.50 -6.94
N VAL A 102 -0.22 -0.94 -5.80
CA VAL A 102 -0.16 -1.62 -4.50
C VAL A 102 -1.28 -1.11 -3.59
N LEU A 103 -1.92 -2.03 -2.91
CA LEU A 103 -2.88 -1.75 -1.85
C LEU A 103 -2.22 -2.02 -0.51
N CYS A 104 -2.00 -0.94 0.25
CA CYS A 104 -1.37 -0.98 1.58
C CYS A 104 -2.34 -1.45 2.66
N HIS A 105 -1.79 -1.84 3.82
CA HIS A 105 -2.52 -2.21 5.03
C HIS A 105 -3.46 -3.40 4.87
N MET A 106 -3.15 -4.32 3.95
CA MET A 106 -3.99 -5.49 3.72
C MET A 106 -3.93 -6.49 4.89
N ASP A 107 -2.90 -6.42 5.71
CA ASP A 107 -2.80 -7.16 6.97
C ASP A 107 -3.73 -6.64 8.10
N LEU A 108 -4.47 -5.56 7.85
CA LEU A 108 -5.56 -5.11 8.71
C LEU A 108 -6.93 -5.75 8.37
N ALA A 109 -6.99 -6.52 7.28
CA ALA A 109 -8.18 -7.22 6.80
C ALA A 109 -7.99 -8.75 6.78
N LEU A 110 -7.29 -9.32 7.80
CA LEU A 110 -7.02 -10.76 7.85
C LEU A 110 -8.28 -11.59 8.03
N ASP A 111 -9.31 -11.06 8.65
CA ASP A 111 -10.61 -11.71 8.86
C ASP A 111 -11.45 -11.84 7.57
N ASP A 112 -11.08 -11.16 6.48
CA ASP A 112 -11.72 -11.26 5.18
C ASP A 112 -10.74 -11.75 4.11
N TYR A 113 -10.39 -13.03 4.19
CA TYR A 113 -9.43 -13.63 3.27
C TYR A 113 -9.90 -13.65 1.81
N ASP A 114 -11.19 -13.90 1.58
CA ASP A 114 -11.76 -13.91 0.22
C ASP A 114 -11.65 -12.55 -0.44
N TYR A 115 -11.75 -11.48 0.34
CA TYR A 115 -11.52 -10.13 -0.16
C TYR A 115 -10.08 -9.94 -0.66
N GLN A 116 -9.09 -10.44 0.07
CA GLN A 116 -7.69 -10.35 -0.36
C GLN A 116 -7.44 -11.15 -1.65
N ILE A 117 -8.04 -12.33 -1.77
CA ILE A 117 -8.00 -13.12 -3.01
C ILE A 117 -8.65 -12.39 -4.18
N ASP A 118 -9.82 -11.78 -3.97
CA ASP A 118 -10.51 -11.03 -5.01
C ASP A 118 -9.67 -9.86 -5.51
N LEU A 119 -9.00 -9.14 -4.61
CA LEU A 119 -8.08 -8.06 -4.96
C LEU A 119 -6.85 -8.58 -5.73
N ALA A 120 -6.17 -9.61 -5.22
CA ALA A 120 -4.97 -10.18 -5.86
C ALA A 120 -5.24 -10.67 -7.29
N LYS A 121 -6.42 -11.25 -7.56
CA LYS A 121 -6.86 -11.68 -8.89
C LYS A 121 -6.98 -10.53 -9.90
N THR A 122 -7.14 -9.30 -9.47
CA THR A 122 -7.20 -8.14 -10.37
C THR A 122 -5.83 -7.74 -10.93
N GLY A 123 -4.75 -8.26 -10.34
CA GLY A 123 -3.38 -7.96 -10.73
C GLY A 123 -2.65 -6.97 -9.81
N VAL A 124 -3.34 -6.32 -8.88
CA VAL A 124 -2.72 -5.43 -7.91
C VAL A 124 -1.81 -6.17 -6.95
N PHE A 125 -0.85 -5.46 -6.36
CA PHE A 125 -0.08 -5.96 -5.24
C PHE A 125 -0.85 -5.80 -3.94
N ILE A 126 -0.71 -6.80 -3.07
CA ILE A 126 -1.23 -6.84 -1.70
C ILE A 126 -0.06 -6.59 -0.76
N GLU A 127 -0.10 -5.53 0.03
CA GLU A 127 0.97 -5.24 0.96
C GLU A 127 0.56 -5.51 2.41
N TYR A 128 1.38 -6.32 3.10
CA TYR A 128 1.34 -6.51 4.53
C TYR A 128 2.42 -5.63 5.13
N ASP A 129 2.05 -4.50 5.68
CA ASP A 129 2.97 -3.42 6.01
C ASP A 129 3.02 -3.05 7.51
N SER A 130 2.24 -3.70 8.35
CA SER A 130 2.25 -3.40 9.77
C SER A 130 3.06 -4.40 10.63
N PHE A 131 4.05 -5.09 10.04
CA PHE A 131 4.92 -5.98 10.82
C PHE A 131 5.66 -5.26 11.95
N GLY A 132 5.59 -5.82 13.16
CA GLY A 132 6.15 -5.22 14.38
C GLY A 132 5.19 -4.25 15.09
N MET A 133 4.00 -4.02 14.54
CA MET A 133 2.93 -3.30 15.20
C MET A 133 1.98 -4.29 15.87
N GLU A 134 2.08 -4.45 17.18
CA GLU A 134 1.24 -5.36 17.98
C GLU A 134 0.60 -4.60 19.17
N PHE A 135 0.09 -3.42 18.93
CA PHE A 135 -0.49 -2.56 19.94
C PHE A 135 -1.90 -2.09 19.55
N THR A 136 -2.60 -1.51 20.52
CA THR A 136 -3.95 -0.96 20.35
C THR A 136 -3.89 0.55 20.23
N ILE A 137 -4.71 1.12 19.35
CA ILE A 137 -4.97 2.56 19.29
C ILE A 137 -6.34 2.79 19.91
N ASP A 138 -6.37 2.99 21.23
CA ASP A 138 -7.62 3.10 22.03
C ASP A 138 -8.56 4.20 21.52
N SER A 139 -8.02 5.35 21.11
CA SER A 139 -8.79 6.46 20.57
C SER A 139 -9.55 6.13 19.27
N ARG A 140 -9.14 5.07 18.58
CA ARG A 140 -9.77 4.57 17.35
C ARG A 140 -10.51 3.25 17.55
N GLY A 141 -10.42 2.65 18.76
CA GLY A 141 -10.98 1.32 19.04
C GLY A 141 -10.39 0.22 18.14
N PHE A 142 -9.11 0.33 17.81
CA PHE A 142 -8.43 -0.50 16.82
C PHE A 142 -7.20 -1.17 17.43
N ALA A 143 -7.00 -2.46 17.13
CA ALA A 143 -5.82 -3.23 17.50
C ALA A 143 -5.19 -3.84 16.25
N PHE A 144 -3.86 -3.74 16.13
CA PHE A 144 -3.12 -4.44 15.09
C PHE A 144 -3.12 -5.94 15.34
N TYR A 145 -3.19 -6.73 14.25
CA TYR A 145 -2.98 -8.17 14.34
C TYR A 145 -1.54 -8.49 14.75
N ARG A 146 -1.35 -9.62 15.42
CA ARG A 146 -0.01 -10.10 15.78
C ARG A 146 0.74 -10.54 14.52
N ASP A 147 2.05 -10.42 14.54
CA ASP A 147 2.91 -10.87 13.45
C ASP A 147 2.73 -12.37 13.15
N ALA A 148 2.50 -13.18 14.20
CA ALA A 148 2.19 -14.59 14.04
C ALA A 148 0.94 -14.84 13.19
N ASP A 149 -0.10 -14.02 13.36
CA ASP A 149 -1.33 -14.12 12.56
C ASP A 149 -1.09 -13.66 11.11
N LYS A 150 -0.37 -12.55 10.91
CA LYS A 150 0.03 -12.06 9.59
C LYS A 150 0.84 -13.10 8.80
N ILE A 151 1.79 -13.78 9.47
CA ILE A 151 2.59 -14.86 8.88
C ILE A 151 1.69 -16.01 8.36
N VAL A 152 0.69 -16.42 9.14
CA VAL A 152 -0.23 -17.50 8.75
C VAL A 152 -1.01 -17.12 7.49
N PHE A 153 -1.56 -15.90 7.44
CA PHE A 153 -2.34 -15.45 6.28
C PHE A 153 -1.47 -15.16 5.06
N LEU A 154 -0.29 -14.57 5.25
CA LEU A 154 0.66 -14.37 4.15
C LEU A 154 1.08 -15.71 3.54
N LYS A 155 1.38 -16.71 4.40
CA LYS A 155 1.67 -18.07 3.92
C LYS A 155 0.51 -18.66 3.12
N LYS A 156 -0.72 -18.48 3.55
CA LYS A 156 -1.91 -18.96 2.83
C LYS A 156 -1.99 -18.32 1.44
N LEU A 157 -1.75 -17.02 1.30
CA LEU A 157 -1.68 -16.36 -0.01
C LEU A 157 -0.57 -16.92 -0.90
N ILE A 158 0.59 -17.27 -0.32
CA ILE A 158 1.71 -17.91 -1.03
C ILE A 158 1.30 -19.29 -1.51
N ASP A 159 0.70 -20.12 -0.64
CA ASP A 159 0.27 -21.49 -0.97
C ASP A 159 -0.85 -21.49 -2.04
N ASP A 160 -1.70 -20.46 -2.05
CA ASP A 160 -2.75 -20.27 -3.06
C ASP A 160 -2.22 -19.66 -4.39
N GLY A 161 -0.91 -19.45 -4.51
CA GLY A 161 -0.23 -19.06 -5.75
C GLY A 161 -0.10 -17.56 -6.00
N PHE A 162 -0.33 -16.72 -5.00
CA PHE A 162 -0.25 -15.25 -5.13
C PHE A 162 1.10 -14.66 -4.74
N VAL A 163 2.15 -15.47 -4.56
CA VAL A 163 3.47 -14.99 -4.12
C VAL A 163 4.02 -13.83 -4.94
N ASP A 164 3.75 -13.79 -6.25
CA ASP A 164 4.18 -12.73 -7.17
C ASP A 164 3.45 -11.39 -6.97
N LYS A 165 2.41 -11.37 -6.15
CA LYS A 165 1.57 -10.19 -5.89
C LYS A 165 1.66 -9.72 -4.43
N LEU A 166 2.67 -10.15 -3.69
CA LEU A 166 2.82 -9.80 -2.28
C LEU A 166 4.00 -8.86 -2.06
N LEU A 167 3.77 -7.84 -1.25
CA LEU A 167 4.80 -6.96 -0.70
C LEU A 167 4.73 -7.01 0.83
N VAL A 168 5.86 -6.75 1.48
CA VAL A 168 5.93 -6.70 2.94
C VAL A 168 6.77 -5.50 3.40
N SER A 169 6.28 -4.79 4.41
CA SER A 169 7.00 -3.68 5.01
C SER A 169 6.63 -3.51 6.50
N GLN A 170 6.87 -2.35 7.11
CA GLN A 170 6.71 -2.15 8.54
C GLN A 170 5.98 -0.87 8.91
N ASP A 171 5.67 0.00 7.97
CA ASP A 171 4.98 1.29 8.15
C ASP A 171 5.39 2.00 9.47
N ILE A 172 6.69 2.20 9.71
CA ILE A 172 7.19 2.79 10.95
C ILE A 172 6.86 4.28 10.99
N CYS A 173 5.62 4.61 11.35
CA CYS A 173 5.11 5.97 11.49
C CYS A 173 5.03 6.46 12.95
N PHE A 174 5.09 5.55 13.94
CA PHE A 174 5.01 5.90 15.36
C PHE A 174 6.36 5.74 16.06
N LYS A 175 6.66 6.62 17.02
CA LYS A 175 7.86 6.53 17.87
C LYS A 175 7.95 5.20 18.61
N ILE A 176 6.82 4.64 19.06
CA ILE A 176 6.76 3.36 19.76
C ILE A 176 7.28 2.19 18.91
N CYS A 177 7.25 2.29 17.59
CA CYS A 177 7.78 1.26 16.69
C CYS A 177 9.31 1.21 16.67
N LEU A 178 9.99 2.29 17.10
CA LEU A 178 11.45 2.37 17.11
C LEU A 178 12.05 1.63 18.32
N LYS A 179 13.17 0.92 18.11
CA LYS A 179 13.89 0.19 19.18
C LYS A 179 14.20 1.05 20.41
N LYS A 180 14.54 2.31 20.21
CA LYS A 180 14.81 3.25 21.30
C LYS A 180 13.63 3.39 22.27
N TYR A 181 12.40 3.17 21.80
CA TYR A 181 11.18 3.29 22.58
C TYR A 181 10.49 1.95 22.86
N GLY A 182 11.22 0.84 22.65
CA GLY A 182 10.73 -0.51 22.94
C GLY A 182 10.08 -1.25 21.76
N GLY A 183 10.00 -0.61 20.60
CA GLY A 183 9.47 -1.24 19.37
C GLY A 183 10.49 -2.14 18.69
N GLN A 184 10.06 -2.76 17.60
CA GLN A 184 10.85 -3.73 16.83
C GLN A 184 11.92 -3.09 15.94
N GLY A 185 11.71 -1.84 15.49
CA GLY A 185 12.61 -1.10 14.62
C GLY A 185 12.62 -1.58 13.17
N TYR A 186 13.42 -0.93 12.33
CA TYR A 186 13.45 -1.11 10.88
C TYR A 186 13.99 -2.47 10.39
N ASP A 187 14.65 -3.23 11.22
CA ASP A 187 15.25 -4.53 10.86
C ASP A 187 14.41 -5.74 11.29
N HIS A 188 13.19 -5.51 11.75
CA HIS A 188 12.30 -6.53 12.29
C HIS A 188 11.98 -7.65 11.28
N LEU A 189 11.63 -7.30 10.06
CA LEU A 189 11.39 -8.28 8.99
C LEU A 189 12.61 -9.20 8.81
N LEU A 190 13.79 -8.61 8.70
CA LEU A 190 15.03 -9.35 8.43
C LEU A 190 15.47 -10.21 9.62
N ARG A 191 15.31 -9.71 10.85
CA ARG A 191 15.79 -10.38 12.07
C ARG A 191 14.82 -11.40 12.62
N ASN A 192 13.54 -11.10 12.58
CA ASN A 192 12.56 -11.85 13.35
C ASN A 192 11.55 -12.58 12.44
N ILE A 193 11.11 -11.96 11.33
CA ILE A 193 10.04 -12.51 10.51
C ILE A 193 10.57 -13.51 9.49
N PHE A 194 11.53 -13.14 8.65
CA PHE A 194 12.05 -14.04 7.61
C PHE A 194 12.67 -15.33 8.16
N PRO A 195 13.40 -15.34 9.30
CA PRO A 195 13.88 -16.60 9.87
C PRO A 195 12.79 -17.61 10.24
N LEU A 196 11.55 -17.13 10.49
CA LEU A 196 10.40 -18.02 10.71
C LEU A 196 9.91 -18.67 9.41
N TYR A 197 10.14 -18.03 8.25
CA TYR A 197 9.82 -18.58 6.93
C TYR A 197 10.90 -19.52 6.38
N ASP A 198 12.15 -19.46 6.87
CA ASP A 198 13.26 -20.29 6.39
C ASP A 198 13.00 -21.81 6.57
N GLN A 199 12.05 -22.17 7.42
CA GLN A 199 11.54 -23.54 7.53
C GLN A 199 10.71 -24.00 6.31
N TYR A 200 10.26 -23.08 5.45
CA TYR A 200 9.45 -23.33 4.23
C TYR A 200 10.36 -23.32 3.00
N LYS A 201 11.25 -24.28 2.87
CA LYS A 201 12.42 -24.35 1.98
C LYS A 201 12.20 -24.36 0.46
N SER A 202 11.03 -24.07 -0.06
CA SER A 202 10.76 -24.22 -1.51
C SER A 202 11.00 -22.96 -2.35
N ILE A 203 11.01 -21.78 -1.75
CA ILE A 203 11.20 -20.48 -2.40
C ILE A 203 12.04 -19.61 -1.47
N ASP A 204 13.01 -18.87 -2.01
CA ASP A 204 13.67 -17.80 -1.25
C ASP A 204 12.68 -16.62 -1.10
N LEU A 205 11.85 -16.70 -0.05
CA LEU A 205 10.81 -15.68 0.20
C LEU A 205 11.39 -14.31 0.48
N LYS A 206 12.57 -14.25 1.07
CA LYS A 206 13.25 -12.98 1.33
C LYS A 206 13.61 -12.28 0.02
N GLU A 207 14.26 -13.00 -0.90
CA GLU A 207 14.58 -12.51 -2.23
C GLU A 207 13.31 -12.11 -2.98
N LYS A 208 12.26 -12.96 -2.92
CA LYS A 208 11.00 -12.74 -3.61
C LYS A 208 10.28 -11.50 -3.12
N LEU A 209 10.04 -11.39 -1.82
CA LEU A 209 9.18 -10.35 -1.24
C LEU A 209 9.90 -9.01 -1.04
N LEU A 210 11.24 -9.00 -0.89
CA LEU A 210 11.99 -7.76 -0.65
C LEU A 210 12.73 -7.22 -1.87
N ILE A 211 12.93 -8.03 -2.91
CA ILE A 211 13.71 -7.64 -4.09
C ILE A 211 12.91 -7.81 -5.36
N GLN A 212 12.48 -9.04 -5.70
CA GLN A 212 11.86 -9.31 -7.00
C GLN A 212 10.50 -8.60 -7.15
N ASN A 213 9.60 -8.75 -6.18
CA ASN A 213 8.29 -8.13 -6.25
C ASN A 213 8.34 -6.59 -6.19
N PRO A 214 9.12 -5.95 -5.29
CA PRO A 214 9.32 -4.51 -5.35
C PRO A 214 9.89 -4.01 -6.67
N ASN A 215 10.88 -4.71 -7.24
CA ASN A 215 11.42 -4.37 -8.56
C ASN A 215 10.35 -4.44 -9.65
N HIS A 216 9.56 -5.50 -9.67
CA HIS A 216 8.49 -5.67 -10.64
C HIS A 216 7.43 -4.56 -10.51
N TRP A 217 7.02 -4.22 -9.28
CA TRP A 217 6.08 -3.13 -9.06
C TRP A 217 6.64 -1.77 -9.47
N LEU A 218 7.89 -1.48 -9.11
CA LEU A 218 8.48 -0.15 -9.31
C LEU A 218 8.94 0.09 -10.75
N PHE A 219 9.56 -0.91 -11.41
CA PHE A 219 10.37 -0.68 -12.60
C PHE A 219 9.90 -1.41 -13.88
N ASP A 220 9.19 -2.56 -13.78
CA ASP A 220 8.69 -3.29 -14.96
C ASP A 220 7.32 -2.75 -15.41
#